data_0d23d6af26d1361fb5138f1b43e8ac50
#
_entry.id   0d23d6af26d1361fb5138f1b43e8ac50
#
_cell.length_a   1.000
_cell.length_b   1.000
_cell.length_c   1.000
_cell.angle_alpha   90.00
_cell.angle_beta   90.00
_cell.angle_gamma   90.00
#
_symmetry.space_group_name_H-M   'P 1'
#
loop_
_entity.id
_entity.type
_entity.pdbx_description
1 polymer ?
#
loop_
_entity_poly.entity_id
_entity_poly.type
_entity_poly.pdbx_seq_one_letter_code
_entity_poly.pdbx_strand_id
1 'polypeptide(L)'
;MPYTIVIDAGHGGSDPGAVYEGRREKDDNLSLAIAVGELLSRQGVSVIYTRTTDVYQTPFEKAQMANQADADFFISFHRNSSEEPNQYTGVETLVYDNSGIKQTMAENINGALSELGFRNLGVKARPGLVVLRRTKMPALLIETGFLNNEQDNTLYDEKQEEIARAIADAVLGTLDLETVTEADRRAAETEA
;
A
#
# COMPACT_ATOMS: atom_id res chain seq x y z
N MET A 1 -20.98 -4.38 -6.45
CA MET A 1 -20.65 -2.92 -6.58
C MET A 1 -19.14 -2.83 -6.73
N PRO A 2 -18.57 -1.86 -7.41
CA PRO A 2 -17.12 -1.72 -7.47
C PRO A 2 -16.55 -1.46 -6.07
N TYR A 3 -15.40 -2.04 -5.76
CA TYR A 3 -14.68 -1.73 -4.51
C TYR A 3 -14.29 -0.27 -4.46
N THR A 4 -14.35 0.32 -3.27
CA THR A 4 -13.82 1.66 -2.99
C THR A 4 -12.53 1.53 -2.19
N ILE A 5 -11.41 2.00 -2.75
CA ILE A 5 -10.09 1.94 -2.12
C ILE A 5 -9.59 3.36 -1.86
N VAL A 6 -9.22 3.65 -0.62
CA VAL A 6 -8.47 4.87 -0.30
C VAL A 6 -6.98 4.61 -0.47
N ILE A 7 -6.38 5.37 -1.36
CA ILE A 7 -4.94 5.38 -1.63
C ILE A 7 -4.30 6.54 -0.87
N ASP A 8 -3.40 6.22 0.02
CA ASP A 8 -2.69 7.18 0.85
C ASP A 8 -1.22 7.31 0.42
N ALA A 9 -0.83 8.50 0.06
CA ALA A 9 0.58 8.85 -0.08
C ALA A 9 1.12 9.31 1.26
N GLY A 10 2.00 8.52 1.87
CA GLY A 10 2.60 8.82 3.16
C GLY A 10 3.31 10.18 3.19
N HIS A 11 3.32 10.82 4.37
CA HIS A 11 3.90 12.16 4.57
C HIS A 11 3.25 13.25 3.69
N GLY A 12 3.92 14.38 3.47
CA GLY A 12 3.46 15.48 2.61
C GLY A 12 3.67 16.86 3.25
N GLY A 13 3.74 17.89 2.41
CA GLY A 13 3.91 19.28 2.85
C GLY A 13 5.16 19.48 3.71
N SER A 14 4.95 19.90 4.96
CA SER A 14 6.03 20.13 5.94
C SER A 14 6.67 18.86 6.51
N ASP A 15 6.05 17.69 6.30
CA ASP A 15 6.60 16.39 6.69
C ASP A 15 7.22 15.69 5.45
N PRO A 16 8.56 15.69 5.31
CA PRO A 16 9.22 15.05 4.16
C PRO A 16 9.26 13.53 4.26
N GLY A 17 8.97 12.94 5.43
CA GLY A 17 9.34 11.56 5.73
C GLY A 17 10.85 11.39 5.83
N ALA A 18 11.37 10.21 5.51
CA ALA A 18 12.81 9.98 5.40
C ALA A 18 13.41 10.86 4.30
N VAL A 19 14.67 11.29 4.54
CA VAL A 19 15.44 12.10 3.57
C VAL A 19 16.84 11.50 3.45
N TYR A 20 17.26 11.23 2.23
CA TYR A 20 18.60 10.74 1.93
C TYR A 20 19.12 11.36 0.64
N GLU A 21 20.29 12.02 0.69
CA GLU A 21 20.94 12.68 -0.47
C GLU A 21 19.99 13.60 -1.27
N GLY A 22 19.10 14.32 -0.56
CA GLY A 22 18.12 15.22 -1.18
C GLY A 22 16.83 14.54 -1.69
N ARG A 23 16.76 13.21 -1.74
CA ARG A 23 15.56 12.43 -2.02
C ARG A 23 14.65 12.47 -0.79
N ARG A 24 13.36 12.73 -0.99
CA ARG A 24 12.37 12.81 0.09
C ARG A 24 11.33 11.72 -0.10
N GLU A 25 11.04 11.00 0.94
CA GLU A 25 10.07 9.92 0.95
C GLU A 25 8.69 10.36 0.43
N LYS A 26 8.21 11.53 0.86
CA LYS A 26 6.91 12.06 0.45
C LYS A 26 6.71 12.19 -1.07
N ASP A 27 7.79 12.43 -1.81
CA ASP A 27 7.73 12.61 -3.26
C ASP A 27 7.61 11.26 -3.97
N ASP A 28 8.38 10.27 -3.54
CA ASP A 28 8.29 8.88 -4.02
C ASP A 28 6.91 8.31 -3.72
N ASN A 29 6.43 8.49 -2.49
CA ASN A 29 5.12 8.01 -2.05
C ASN A 29 3.98 8.59 -2.89
N LEU A 30 4.03 9.89 -3.20
CA LEU A 30 3.02 10.56 -4.01
C LEU A 30 2.99 10.02 -5.45
N SER A 31 4.17 9.89 -6.05
CA SER A 31 4.31 9.38 -7.42
C SER A 31 3.75 7.96 -7.54
N LEU A 32 4.15 7.07 -6.64
CA LEU A 32 3.72 5.67 -6.66
C LEU A 32 2.22 5.53 -6.34
N ALA A 33 1.72 6.26 -5.35
CA ALA A 33 0.30 6.25 -4.97
C ALA A 33 -0.61 6.66 -6.14
N ILE A 34 -0.23 7.72 -6.88
CA ILE A 34 -0.98 8.16 -8.06
C ILE A 34 -0.94 7.09 -9.14
N ALA A 35 0.24 6.54 -9.46
CA ALA A 35 0.39 5.54 -10.51
C ALA A 35 -0.43 4.27 -10.22
N VAL A 36 -0.39 3.75 -8.99
CA VAL A 36 -1.20 2.58 -8.59
C VAL A 36 -2.69 2.89 -8.64
N GLY A 37 -3.11 4.04 -8.10
CA GLY A 37 -4.53 4.42 -8.09
C GLY A 37 -5.10 4.60 -9.50
N GLU A 38 -4.33 5.15 -10.46
CA GLU A 38 -4.74 5.24 -11.86
C GLU A 38 -4.93 3.85 -12.51
N LEU A 39 -4.03 2.89 -12.21
CA LEU A 39 -4.15 1.53 -12.71
C LEU A 39 -5.39 0.84 -12.17
N LEU A 40 -5.66 0.96 -10.87
CA LEU A 40 -6.87 0.42 -10.21
C LEU A 40 -8.14 1.06 -10.79
N SER A 41 -8.16 2.38 -10.97
CA SER A 41 -9.32 3.10 -11.54
C SER A 41 -9.66 2.63 -12.95
N ARG A 42 -8.65 2.34 -13.79
CA ARG A 42 -8.86 1.79 -15.15
C ARG A 42 -9.50 0.41 -15.15
N GLN A 43 -9.40 -0.32 -14.04
CA GLN A 43 -10.01 -1.65 -13.83
C GLN A 43 -11.36 -1.57 -13.09
N GLY A 44 -11.93 -0.36 -12.94
CA GLY A 44 -13.26 -0.17 -12.37
C GLY A 44 -13.31 -0.05 -10.85
N VAL A 45 -12.17 0.05 -10.17
CA VAL A 45 -12.10 0.34 -8.74
C VAL A 45 -12.40 1.84 -8.51
N SER A 46 -13.24 2.14 -7.53
CA SER A 46 -13.44 3.52 -7.07
C SER A 46 -12.26 3.94 -6.20
N VAL A 47 -11.40 4.85 -6.69
CA VAL A 47 -10.20 5.30 -5.99
C VAL A 47 -10.40 6.69 -5.40
N ILE A 48 -10.07 6.82 -4.11
CA ILE A 48 -10.05 8.10 -3.39
C ILE A 48 -8.62 8.31 -2.87
N TYR A 49 -8.02 9.44 -3.19
CA TYR A 49 -6.68 9.78 -2.71
C TYR A 49 -6.74 10.63 -1.44
N THR A 50 -5.88 10.36 -0.47
CA THR A 50 -5.71 11.26 0.69
C THR A 50 -5.13 12.60 0.25
N ARG A 51 -4.19 12.58 -0.69
CA ARG A 51 -3.62 13.74 -1.35
C ARG A 51 -3.19 13.42 -2.79
N THR A 52 -3.23 14.40 -3.65
CA THR A 52 -2.70 14.36 -5.03
C THR A 52 -1.66 15.46 -5.28
N THR A 53 -1.34 16.23 -4.25
CA THR A 53 -0.35 17.32 -4.27
C THR A 53 0.52 17.25 -3.02
N ASP A 54 1.53 18.12 -2.91
CA ASP A 54 2.42 18.19 -1.75
C ASP A 54 1.79 18.97 -0.60
N VAL A 55 0.80 18.37 0.06
CA VAL A 55 0.11 18.92 1.23
C VAL A 55 0.29 18.02 2.45
N TYR A 56 0.33 18.62 3.63
CA TYR A 56 0.40 17.89 4.90
C TYR A 56 -0.99 17.48 5.38
N GLN A 57 -1.09 16.24 5.84
CA GLN A 57 -2.24 15.70 6.56
C GLN A 57 -1.74 14.81 7.68
N THR A 58 -2.35 14.90 8.84
CA THR A 58 -2.03 14.00 9.94
C THR A 58 -2.48 12.58 9.65
N PRO A 59 -1.81 11.56 10.20
CA PRO A 59 -2.25 10.16 10.06
C PRO A 59 -3.70 9.93 10.51
N PHE A 60 -4.18 10.71 11.47
CA PHE A 60 -5.57 10.64 11.92
C PHE A 60 -6.57 11.18 10.86
N GLU A 61 -6.27 12.31 10.24
CA GLU A 61 -7.08 12.86 9.15
C GLU A 61 -7.17 11.89 7.97
N LYS A 62 -6.06 11.26 7.58
CA LYS A 62 -6.02 10.24 6.53
C LYS A 62 -6.91 9.05 6.84
N ALA A 63 -6.85 8.51 8.07
CA ALA A 63 -7.72 7.44 8.51
C ALA A 63 -9.20 7.86 8.54
N GLN A 64 -9.48 9.11 8.96
CA GLN A 64 -10.84 9.65 8.96
C GLN A 64 -11.42 9.80 7.56
N MET A 65 -10.63 10.23 6.58
CA MET A 65 -11.08 10.29 5.18
C MET A 65 -11.55 8.93 4.68
N ALA A 66 -10.79 7.87 4.97
CA ALA A 66 -11.17 6.52 4.59
C ALA A 66 -12.46 6.05 5.30
N ASN A 67 -12.58 6.35 6.58
CA ASN A 67 -13.78 5.99 7.36
C ASN A 67 -15.04 6.74 6.90
N GLN A 68 -14.89 8.01 6.50
CA GLN A 68 -16.01 8.83 6.01
C GLN A 68 -16.44 8.44 4.59
N ALA A 69 -15.49 7.93 3.79
CA ALA A 69 -15.76 7.41 2.46
C ALA A 69 -16.41 6.03 2.46
N ASP A 70 -16.54 5.38 3.63
CA ASP A 70 -16.97 3.99 3.78
C ASP A 70 -16.21 3.06 2.83
N ALA A 71 -14.89 3.23 2.80
CA ALA A 71 -14.02 2.51 1.89
C ALA A 71 -13.90 1.03 2.28
N ASP A 72 -13.72 0.17 1.28
CA ASP A 72 -13.51 -1.27 1.48
C ASP A 72 -12.07 -1.58 1.91
N PHE A 73 -11.11 -0.78 1.42
CA PHE A 73 -9.68 -0.92 1.75
C PHE A 73 -9.00 0.43 1.90
N PHE A 74 -7.96 0.46 2.73
CA PHE A 74 -7.02 1.57 2.86
C PHE A 74 -5.61 1.07 2.55
N ILE A 75 -4.93 1.68 1.57
CA ILE A 75 -3.57 1.30 1.16
C ILE A 75 -2.67 2.54 1.22
N SER A 76 -1.69 2.51 2.13
CA SER A 76 -0.71 3.59 2.33
C SER A 76 0.63 3.22 1.72
N PHE A 77 1.27 4.18 1.06
CA PHE A 77 2.55 4.03 0.39
C PHE A 77 3.63 4.78 1.14
N HIS A 78 4.73 4.08 1.43
CA HIS A 78 5.90 4.54 2.15
C HIS A 78 7.20 4.00 1.57
N ARG A 79 8.30 4.58 1.98
CA ARG A 79 9.66 4.09 1.78
C ARG A 79 10.32 3.94 3.14
N ASN A 80 10.82 2.75 3.45
CA ASN A 80 11.51 2.48 4.71
C ASN A 80 12.83 3.25 4.81
N SER A 81 13.39 3.34 6.00
CA SER A 81 14.70 3.92 6.24
C SER A 81 15.38 3.19 7.40
N SER A 82 16.68 2.99 7.28
CA SER A 82 17.54 2.45 8.34
C SER A 82 18.36 3.55 9.01
N GLU A 83 18.93 3.25 10.18
CA GLU A 83 19.77 4.18 10.93
C GLU A 83 21.02 4.56 10.11
N GLU A 84 21.67 3.55 9.49
CA GLU A 84 22.81 3.75 8.62
C GLU A 84 22.46 3.46 7.15
N PRO A 85 23.02 4.22 6.19
CA PRO A 85 22.82 3.94 4.77
C PRO A 85 23.25 2.51 4.39
N ASN A 86 22.50 1.89 3.49
CA ASN A 86 22.75 0.53 2.97
C ASN A 86 22.71 -0.58 4.04
N GLN A 87 22.23 -0.29 5.25
CA GLN A 87 22.16 -1.28 6.35
C GLN A 87 21.13 -2.37 6.06
N TYR A 88 19.95 -1.97 5.56
CA TYR A 88 18.86 -2.88 5.21
C TYR A 88 18.37 -2.63 3.79
N THR A 89 17.79 -3.66 3.18
CA THR A 89 17.23 -3.64 1.82
C THR A 89 15.96 -4.48 1.78
N GLY A 90 15.02 -4.12 0.94
CA GLY A 90 13.84 -4.91 0.60
C GLY A 90 12.52 -4.25 0.93
N VAL A 91 11.45 -4.96 0.63
CA VAL A 91 10.07 -4.51 0.80
C VAL A 91 9.41 -5.24 1.96
N GLU A 92 8.54 -4.55 2.68
CA GLU A 92 7.66 -5.15 3.69
C GLU A 92 6.29 -4.47 3.65
N THR A 93 5.27 -5.19 4.09
CA THR A 93 3.94 -4.59 4.27
C THR A 93 3.51 -4.71 5.72
N LEU A 94 3.06 -3.60 6.26
CA LEU A 94 2.64 -3.46 7.65
C LEU A 94 1.11 -3.52 7.72
N VAL A 95 0.60 -4.29 8.68
CA VAL A 95 -0.83 -4.46 8.94
C VAL A 95 -1.13 -4.27 10.43
N TYR A 96 -2.39 -4.05 10.80
CA TYR A 96 -2.75 -3.95 12.22
C TYR A 96 -2.47 -5.27 12.96
N ASP A 97 -2.92 -6.36 12.38
CA ASP A 97 -2.69 -7.74 12.83
C ASP A 97 -2.56 -8.67 11.61
N ASN A 98 -1.90 -9.81 11.79
CA ASN A 98 -1.67 -10.79 10.73
C ASN A 98 -2.91 -11.69 10.56
N SER A 99 -3.99 -11.14 9.97
CA SER A 99 -5.23 -11.89 9.77
C SER A 99 -6.06 -11.39 8.59
N GLY A 100 -6.87 -12.27 8.03
CA GLY A 100 -7.88 -11.96 7.01
C GLY A 100 -7.30 -11.48 5.68
N ILE A 101 -8.17 -10.88 4.89
CA ILE A 101 -7.86 -10.46 3.50
C ILE A 101 -6.69 -9.49 3.39
N LYS A 102 -6.50 -8.60 4.40
CA LYS A 102 -5.37 -7.66 4.40
C LYS A 102 -4.01 -8.36 4.45
N GLN A 103 -3.91 -9.49 5.18
CA GLN A 103 -2.68 -10.28 5.20
C GLN A 103 -2.44 -10.93 3.84
N THR A 104 -3.44 -11.56 3.24
CA THR A 104 -3.34 -12.17 1.92
C THR A 104 -2.92 -11.14 0.87
N MET A 105 -3.56 -9.96 0.87
CA MET A 105 -3.21 -8.86 -0.03
C MET A 105 -1.76 -8.41 0.17
N ALA A 106 -1.33 -8.24 1.42
CA ALA A 106 0.03 -7.84 1.76
C ALA A 106 1.08 -8.87 1.29
N GLU A 107 0.80 -10.16 1.47
CA GLU A 107 1.66 -11.26 1.01
C GLU A 107 1.77 -11.28 -0.52
N ASN A 108 0.65 -11.10 -1.23
CA ASN A 108 0.61 -11.03 -2.69
C ASN A 108 1.41 -9.83 -3.22
N ILE A 109 1.26 -8.65 -2.60
CA ILE A 109 2.03 -7.45 -2.96
C ILE A 109 3.52 -7.67 -2.75
N ASN A 110 3.93 -8.16 -1.58
CA ASN A 110 5.34 -8.42 -1.29
C ASN A 110 5.93 -9.47 -2.24
N GLY A 111 5.15 -10.50 -2.58
CA GLY A 111 5.54 -11.52 -3.56
C GLY A 111 5.80 -10.92 -4.93
N ALA A 112 4.85 -10.12 -5.45
CA ALA A 112 4.98 -9.46 -6.74
C ALA A 112 6.18 -8.50 -6.80
N LEU A 113 6.43 -7.72 -5.75
CA LEU A 113 7.61 -6.86 -5.66
C LEU A 113 8.92 -7.65 -5.58
N SER A 114 8.90 -8.82 -4.95
CA SER A 114 10.05 -9.73 -4.89
C SER A 114 10.43 -10.27 -6.26
N GLU A 115 9.47 -10.52 -7.14
CA GLU A 115 9.72 -10.94 -8.53
C GLU A 115 10.42 -9.84 -9.36
N LEU A 116 10.28 -8.58 -8.97
CA LEU A 116 11.00 -7.45 -9.57
C LEU A 116 12.46 -7.31 -9.08
N GLY A 117 12.84 -8.07 -8.06
CA GLY A 117 14.20 -8.10 -7.53
C GLY A 117 14.35 -7.53 -6.12
N PHE A 118 13.28 -7.03 -5.49
CA PHE A 118 13.34 -6.64 -4.08
C PHE A 118 13.43 -7.84 -3.14
N ARG A 119 14.16 -7.70 -2.07
CA ARG A 119 14.13 -8.68 -0.99
C ARG A 119 12.79 -8.60 -0.26
N ASN A 120 12.08 -9.73 -0.15
CA ASN A 120 10.85 -9.80 0.62
C ASN A 120 11.14 -9.95 2.12
N LEU A 121 10.80 -8.94 2.91
CA LEU A 121 10.96 -8.91 4.38
C LEU A 121 9.71 -9.38 5.13
N GLY A 122 8.66 -9.77 4.38
CA GLY A 122 7.42 -10.31 4.91
C GLY A 122 6.40 -9.27 5.35
N VAL A 123 5.32 -9.77 5.92
CA VAL A 123 4.22 -8.97 6.49
C VAL A 123 4.41 -8.86 7.99
N LYS A 124 4.26 -7.66 8.56
CA LYS A 124 4.51 -7.40 9.97
C LYS A 124 3.32 -6.69 10.64
N ALA A 125 2.92 -7.18 11.80
CA ALA A 125 1.92 -6.49 12.61
C ALA A 125 2.51 -5.22 13.26
N ARG A 126 1.80 -4.09 13.10
CA ARG A 126 2.14 -2.78 13.67
C ARG A 126 0.90 -2.08 14.21
N PRO A 127 0.29 -2.58 15.30
CA PRO A 127 -0.94 -2.05 15.86
C PRO A 127 -0.79 -0.63 16.42
N GLY A 128 0.45 -0.13 16.58
CA GLY A 128 0.74 1.22 17.03
C GLY A 128 0.54 2.29 15.97
N LEU A 129 0.59 1.95 14.67
CA LEU A 129 0.45 2.90 13.59
C LEU A 129 -0.98 3.43 13.48
N VAL A 130 -1.13 4.76 13.49
CA VAL A 130 -2.44 5.43 13.55
C VAL A 130 -3.30 5.06 12.34
N VAL A 131 -2.74 5.07 11.12
CA VAL A 131 -3.48 4.75 9.90
C VAL A 131 -3.96 3.29 9.85
N LEU A 132 -3.28 2.36 10.52
CA LEU A 132 -3.69 0.97 10.63
C LEU A 132 -4.69 0.72 11.75
N ARG A 133 -4.57 1.50 12.85
CA ARG A 133 -5.39 1.34 14.05
C ARG A 133 -6.72 2.09 13.99
N ARG A 134 -6.77 3.22 13.29
CA ARG A 134 -7.93 4.13 13.25
C ARG A 134 -8.81 3.97 12.02
N THR A 135 -8.37 3.24 11.03
CA THR A 135 -9.20 2.79 9.91
C THR A 135 -10.14 1.68 10.37
N LYS A 136 -11.37 1.66 9.85
CA LYS A 136 -12.41 0.67 10.19
C LYS A 136 -12.43 -0.52 9.22
N MET A 137 -11.81 -0.36 8.06
CA MET A 137 -11.69 -1.36 7.00
C MET A 137 -10.30 -2.02 7.04
N PRO A 138 -10.09 -3.13 6.30
CA PRO A 138 -8.75 -3.68 6.06
C PRO A 138 -7.78 -2.61 5.56
N ALA A 139 -6.64 -2.47 6.27
CA ALA A 139 -5.65 -1.43 6.02
C ALA A 139 -4.25 -2.02 5.92
N LEU A 140 -3.49 -1.54 4.93
CA LEU A 140 -2.11 -1.92 4.65
C LEU A 140 -1.23 -0.68 4.53
N LEU A 141 0.03 -0.80 4.97
CA LEU A 141 1.08 0.18 4.71
C LEU A 141 2.24 -0.54 4.04
N ILE A 142 2.54 -0.15 2.80
CA ILE A 142 3.57 -0.78 1.97
C ILE A 142 4.84 0.04 2.08
N GLU A 143 5.92 -0.59 2.53
CA GLU A 143 7.27 -0.05 2.53
C GLU A 143 7.98 -0.53 1.26
N THR A 144 8.03 0.31 0.23
CA THR A 144 8.56 -0.03 -1.09
C THR A 144 10.08 0.22 -1.15
N GLY A 145 10.83 -0.62 -0.46
CA GLY A 145 12.29 -0.52 -0.33
C GLY A 145 12.74 0.56 0.65
N PHE A 146 14.04 0.56 0.95
CA PHE A 146 14.68 1.54 1.84
C PHE A 146 15.16 2.76 1.05
N LEU A 147 14.70 3.95 1.44
CA LEU A 147 15.05 5.20 0.78
C LEU A 147 16.56 5.51 0.87
N ASN A 148 17.22 5.05 1.94
CA ASN A 148 18.65 5.20 2.13
C ASN A 148 19.46 3.94 1.76
N ASN A 149 18.95 3.14 0.81
CA ASN A 149 19.64 2.00 0.24
C ASN A 149 19.79 2.17 -1.29
N GLU A 150 21.02 2.13 -1.79
CA GLU A 150 21.33 2.36 -3.20
C GLU A 150 20.73 1.29 -4.13
N GLN A 151 20.73 0.03 -3.71
CA GLN A 151 20.15 -1.06 -4.51
C GLN A 151 18.64 -0.89 -4.64
N ASP A 152 17.95 -0.59 -3.53
CA ASP A 152 16.51 -0.37 -3.54
C ASP A 152 16.13 0.88 -4.34
N ASN A 153 16.93 1.94 -4.27
CA ASN A 153 16.74 3.14 -5.07
C ASN A 153 16.95 2.88 -6.57
N THR A 154 17.95 2.10 -6.94
CA THR A 154 18.18 1.70 -8.33
C THR A 154 16.98 0.92 -8.88
N LEU A 155 16.51 -0.09 -8.15
CA LEU A 155 15.31 -0.86 -8.53
C LEU A 155 14.07 0.03 -8.64
N TYR A 156 13.89 0.93 -7.67
CA TYR A 156 12.75 1.84 -7.64
C TYR A 156 12.74 2.77 -8.87
N ASP A 157 13.88 3.35 -9.21
CA ASP A 157 14.01 4.33 -10.31
C ASP A 157 13.91 3.65 -11.69
N GLU A 158 14.50 2.47 -11.85
CA GLU A 158 14.48 1.73 -13.11
C GLU A 158 13.14 1.06 -13.41
N LYS A 159 12.34 0.72 -12.37
CA LYS A 159 11.14 -0.12 -12.49
C LYS A 159 9.87 0.53 -11.93
N GLN A 160 9.77 1.85 -11.94
CA GLN A 160 8.60 2.55 -11.35
C GLN A 160 7.25 2.05 -11.92
N GLU A 161 7.16 1.89 -13.23
CA GLU A 161 5.93 1.42 -13.88
C GLU A 161 5.61 -0.03 -13.53
N GLU A 162 6.64 -0.89 -13.51
CA GLU A 162 6.48 -2.30 -13.15
C GLU A 162 6.11 -2.47 -11.67
N ILE A 163 6.68 -1.65 -10.77
CA ILE A 163 6.33 -1.62 -9.35
C ILE A 163 4.86 -1.25 -9.18
N ALA A 164 4.41 -0.17 -9.82
CA ALA A 164 3.03 0.26 -9.74
C ALA A 164 2.07 -0.81 -10.29
N ARG A 165 2.42 -1.43 -11.42
CA ARG A 165 1.64 -2.51 -12.03
C ARG A 165 1.59 -3.75 -11.13
N ALA A 166 2.74 -4.19 -10.60
CA ALA A 166 2.82 -5.35 -9.72
C ALA A 166 1.93 -5.20 -8.48
N ILE A 167 1.93 -4.00 -7.88
CA ILE A 167 1.06 -3.69 -6.73
C ILE A 167 -0.41 -3.71 -7.15
N ALA A 168 -0.77 -3.04 -8.24
CA ALA A 168 -2.15 -2.98 -8.72
C ALA A 168 -2.69 -4.38 -9.07
N ASP A 169 -1.92 -5.20 -9.78
CA ASP A 169 -2.29 -6.56 -10.16
C ASP A 169 -2.45 -7.47 -8.92
N ALA A 170 -1.59 -7.34 -7.92
CA ALA A 170 -1.70 -8.09 -6.66
C ALA A 170 -2.96 -7.70 -5.86
N VAL A 171 -3.31 -6.41 -5.84
CA VAL A 171 -4.55 -5.92 -5.22
C VAL A 171 -5.75 -6.50 -5.97
N LEU A 172 -5.83 -6.35 -7.29
CA LEU A 172 -6.93 -6.84 -8.11
C LEU A 172 -7.10 -8.36 -7.99
N GLY A 173 -6.00 -9.13 -8.08
CA GLY A 173 -6.04 -10.58 -7.92
C GLY A 173 -6.57 -11.03 -6.56
N THR A 174 -6.30 -10.24 -5.50
CA THR A 174 -6.84 -10.52 -4.16
C THR A 174 -8.34 -10.24 -4.09
N LEU A 175 -8.81 -9.15 -4.71
CA LEU A 175 -10.22 -8.80 -4.77
C LEU A 175 -11.03 -9.82 -5.60
N ASP A 176 -10.49 -10.32 -6.69
CA ASP A 176 -11.14 -11.34 -7.52
C ASP A 176 -11.30 -12.67 -6.75
N LEU A 177 -10.30 -13.06 -5.96
CA LEU A 177 -10.38 -14.23 -5.08
C LEU A 177 -11.46 -14.09 -4.01
N GLU A 178 -11.64 -12.89 -3.46
CA GLU A 178 -12.70 -12.62 -2.46
C GLU A 178 -14.09 -12.74 -3.08
N THR A 179 -14.30 -12.20 -4.28
CA THR A 179 -15.60 -12.31 -4.98
C THR A 179 -15.97 -13.74 -5.33
N VAL A 180 -15.00 -14.57 -5.74
CA VAL A 180 -15.22 -16.01 -6.01
C VAL A 180 -15.63 -16.74 -4.72
N THR A 181 -14.94 -16.52 -3.61
CA THR A 181 -15.26 -17.17 -2.32
C THR A 181 -16.60 -16.74 -1.74
N GLU A 182 -17.06 -15.52 -1.96
CA GLU A 182 -18.40 -15.08 -1.58
C GLU A 182 -19.48 -15.74 -2.47
N ALA A 183 -19.24 -15.88 -3.75
CA ALA A 183 -20.15 -16.57 -4.67
C ALA A 183 -20.30 -18.05 -4.31
N ASP A 184 -19.19 -18.71 -3.97
CA ASP A 184 -19.18 -20.11 -3.51
C ASP A 184 -19.95 -20.30 -2.20
N ARG A 185 -19.84 -19.38 -1.24
CA ARG A 185 -20.62 -19.40 0.02
C ARG A 185 -22.10 -19.24 -0.23
N ARG A 186 -22.50 -18.26 -1.10
CA ARG A 186 -23.92 -18.03 -1.43
C ARG A 186 -24.53 -19.23 -2.18
N ALA A 187 -23.76 -19.89 -3.04
CA ALA A 187 -24.20 -21.11 -3.72
C ALA A 187 -24.46 -22.24 -2.73
N ALA A 188 -23.57 -22.45 -1.76
CA ALA A 188 -23.72 -23.46 -0.71
C ALA A 188 -24.91 -23.19 0.24
N GLU A 189 -25.23 -21.92 0.53
CA GLU A 189 -26.38 -21.51 1.33
C GLU A 189 -27.72 -21.68 0.59
N THR A 190 -27.70 -21.71 -0.76
CA THR A 190 -28.89 -21.88 -1.59
C THR A 190 -29.24 -23.35 -1.83
N GLU A 191 -28.27 -24.26 -1.66
CA GLU A 191 -28.42 -25.72 -1.79
C GLU A 191 -28.75 -26.42 -0.45
N ALA A 192 -28.74 -25.70 0.67
CA ALA A 192 -29.06 -26.20 2.01
C ALA A 192 -30.49 -25.81 2.46
#